data_88bc8e4fc9c455377de709b09eeac409
#
_entry.id   88bc8e4fc9c455377de709b09eeac409
#
_cell.length_a   1.000
_cell.length_b   1.000
_cell.length_c   1.000
_cell.angle_alpha   90.00
_cell.angle_beta   90.00
_cell.angle_gamma   90.00
#
_symmetry.space_group_name_H-M   'P 1'
#
loop_
_entity.id
_entity.type
_entity.pdbx_description
1 polymer ?
#
loop_
_entity_poly.entity_id
_entity_poly.type
_entity_poly.pdbx_seq_one_letter_code
_entity_poly.pdbx_strand_id
1 'polypeptide(L)'
;METYNRVRQLANEHRLSIAEVERRANLAPQTIGNWRRVKPSGEALGKVATVFNTTVDYLLGRTDNRMAITSDKTVDISDSSVALSFNNHILTNRQRSDLSVYIKTMLETNYW
;
A
#
# COMPACT_ATOMS: atom_id res chain seq x y z
N MET A 1 -4.34 2.73 21.52
CA MET A 1 -3.65 3.64 20.61
C MET A 1 -4.00 3.30 19.18
N GLU A 2 -4.33 4.30 18.40
CA GLU A 2 -4.83 4.07 17.04
C GLU A 2 -3.79 3.41 16.13
N THR A 3 -2.52 3.79 16.21
CA THR A 3 -1.45 3.19 15.41
C THR A 3 -1.35 1.69 15.63
N TYR A 4 -1.34 1.26 16.88
CA TYR A 4 -1.32 -0.16 17.21
C TYR A 4 -2.54 -0.88 16.64
N ASN A 5 -3.71 -0.28 16.79
CA ASN A 5 -4.96 -0.88 16.29
C ASN A 5 -4.96 -1.03 14.77
N ARG A 6 -4.45 -0.04 14.05
CA ARG A 6 -4.34 -0.11 12.58
C ARG A 6 -3.35 -1.19 12.14
N VAL A 7 -2.21 -1.29 12.81
CA VAL A 7 -1.23 -2.35 12.53
C VAL A 7 -1.82 -3.72 12.80
N ARG A 8 -2.51 -3.87 13.92
CA ARG A 8 -3.16 -5.13 14.27
C ARG A 8 -4.23 -5.52 13.24
N GLN A 9 -5.02 -4.56 12.80
CA GLN A 9 -6.02 -4.80 11.78
C GLN A 9 -5.38 -5.27 10.47
N LEU A 10 -4.32 -4.61 10.02
CA LEU A 10 -3.59 -5.02 8.82
C LEU A 10 -2.99 -6.41 8.98
N ALA A 11 -2.42 -6.71 10.14
CA ALA A 11 -1.87 -8.03 10.42
C ALA A 11 -2.95 -9.10 10.33
N ASN A 12 -4.11 -8.87 10.92
CA ASN A 12 -5.23 -9.81 10.85
C ASN A 12 -5.70 -10.04 9.42
N GLU A 13 -5.78 -8.98 8.62
CA GLU A 13 -6.18 -9.07 7.21
C GLU A 13 -5.18 -9.89 6.39
N HIS A 14 -3.90 -9.82 6.73
CA HIS A 14 -2.84 -10.58 6.08
C HIS A 14 -2.57 -11.93 6.73
N ARG A 15 -3.36 -12.30 7.74
CA ARG A 15 -3.20 -13.54 8.51
C ARG A 15 -1.82 -13.67 9.13
N LEU A 16 -1.31 -12.56 9.65
CA LEU A 16 -0.02 -12.49 10.34
C LEU A 16 -0.24 -12.19 11.80
N SER A 17 0.60 -12.76 12.65
CA SER A 17 0.68 -12.33 14.05
C SER A 17 1.52 -11.06 14.15
N ILE A 18 1.39 -10.34 15.25
CA ILE A 18 2.23 -9.15 15.49
C ILE A 18 3.71 -9.54 15.51
N ALA A 19 4.05 -10.69 16.10
CA ALA A 19 5.43 -11.19 16.10
C ALA A 19 5.96 -11.42 14.68
N GLU A 20 5.13 -11.92 13.79
CA GLU A 20 5.52 -12.13 12.39
C GLU A 20 5.73 -10.80 11.66
N VAL A 21 4.90 -9.80 11.93
CA VAL A 21 5.08 -8.46 11.38
C VAL A 21 6.41 -7.88 11.85
N GLU A 22 6.74 -8.04 13.13
CA GLU A 22 8.02 -7.57 13.68
C GLU A 22 9.20 -8.23 12.97
N ARG A 23 9.13 -9.53 12.74
CA ARG A 23 10.20 -10.24 12.02
C ARG A 23 10.33 -9.76 10.57
N ARG A 24 9.21 -9.60 9.86
CA ARG A 24 9.22 -9.13 8.47
C ARG A 24 9.72 -7.70 8.34
N ALA A 25 9.42 -6.88 9.34
CA ALA A 25 9.88 -5.50 9.39
C ALA A 25 11.31 -5.38 9.95
N ASN A 26 11.93 -6.51 10.31
CA ASN A 26 13.27 -6.53 10.91
C ASN A 26 13.33 -5.67 12.19
N LEU A 27 12.31 -5.82 13.04
CA LEU A 27 12.21 -5.14 14.32
C LEU A 27 12.48 -6.11 15.46
N ALA A 28 12.97 -5.57 16.57
CA ALA A 28 13.14 -6.36 17.79
C ALA A 28 11.78 -6.89 18.28
N PRO A 29 11.75 -8.05 18.94
CA PRO A 29 10.53 -8.55 19.55
C PRO A 29 9.90 -7.54 20.49
N GLN A 30 8.59 -7.48 20.53
CA GLN A 30 7.79 -6.58 21.38
C GLN A 30 7.83 -5.12 20.96
N THR A 31 8.50 -4.75 19.87
CA THR A 31 8.53 -3.36 19.40
C THR A 31 7.13 -2.85 19.11
N ILE A 32 6.36 -3.58 18.30
CA ILE A 32 4.98 -3.20 17.97
C ILE A 32 4.06 -3.35 19.17
N GLY A 33 4.23 -4.41 19.95
CA GLY A 33 3.44 -4.60 21.16
C GLY A 33 3.57 -3.45 22.14
N ASN A 34 4.73 -2.83 22.22
CA ASN A 34 4.96 -1.67 23.08
C ASN A 34 4.28 -0.40 22.58
N TRP A 35 3.83 -0.35 21.35
CA TRP A 35 3.15 0.84 20.79
C TRP A 35 1.80 1.12 21.44
N ARG A 36 1.31 0.21 22.25
CA ARG A 36 0.14 0.49 23.08
C ARG A 36 0.46 1.48 24.22
N ARG A 37 1.73 1.63 24.58
CA ARG A 37 2.16 2.45 25.70
C ARG A 37 3.16 3.53 25.32
N VAL A 38 4.00 3.27 24.30
CA VAL A 38 5.03 4.20 23.88
C VAL A 38 4.81 4.61 22.43
N LYS A 39 5.25 5.81 22.12
CA LYS A 39 5.12 6.36 20.78
C LYS A 39 6.08 5.66 19.82
N PRO A 40 5.60 5.19 18.66
CA PRO A 40 6.47 4.55 17.67
C PRO A 40 7.50 5.53 17.10
N SER A 41 8.69 5.04 16.76
CA SER A 41 9.66 5.81 16.01
C SER A 41 9.28 5.88 14.53
N GLY A 42 9.69 6.94 13.84
CA GLY A 42 9.46 7.07 12.41
C GLY A 42 10.11 5.95 11.60
N GLU A 43 11.30 5.50 12.02
CA GLU A 43 12.00 4.41 11.36
C GLU A 43 11.20 3.10 11.45
N ALA A 44 10.73 2.76 12.63
CA ALA A 44 9.94 1.54 12.83
C ALA A 44 8.62 1.60 12.06
N LEU A 45 7.95 2.76 12.07
CA LEU A 45 6.72 2.96 11.29
C LEU A 45 6.95 2.77 9.80
N GLY A 46 8.05 3.29 9.27
CA GLY A 46 8.40 3.11 7.86
C GLY A 46 8.60 1.65 7.48
N LYS A 47 9.26 0.88 8.34
CA LYS A 47 9.48 -0.54 8.13
C LYS A 47 8.16 -1.32 8.11
N VAL A 48 7.27 -1.05 9.05
CA VAL A 48 5.96 -1.70 9.12
C VAL A 48 5.08 -1.30 7.93
N ALA A 49 5.11 -0.02 7.56
CA ALA A 49 4.39 0.44 6.37
C ALA A 49 4.82 -0.31 5.11
N THR A 50 6.11 -0.58 4.97
CA THR A 50 6.64 -1.35 3.85
C THR A 50 6.12 -2.79 3.85
N VAL A 51 6.04 -3.43 5.01
CA VAL A 51 5.53 -4.81 5.12
C VAL A 51 4.10 -4.90 4.56
N PHE A 52 3.27 -3.91 4.85
CA PHE A 52 1.86 -3.92 4.44
C PHE A 52 1.60 -3.14 3.14
N ASN A 53 2.64 -2.60 2.53
CA ASN A 53 2.50 -1.75 1.35
C ASN A 53 1.51 -0.60 1.59
N THR A 54 1.66 0.06 2.72
CA THR A 54 0.85 1.20 3.12
C THR A 54 1.75 2.39 3.45
N THR A 55 1.19 3.45 4.01
CA THR A 55 1.93 4.66 4.34
C THR A 55 2.03 4.85 5.84
N VAL A 56 3.05 5.59 6.28
CA VAL A 56 3.19 6.00 7.68
C VAL A 56 1.98 6.85 8.09
N ASP A 57 1.49 7.72 7.21
CA ASP A 57 0.32 8.55 7.49
C ASP A 57 -0.92 7.70 7.80
N TYR A 58 -1.13 6.60 7.07
CA TYR A 58 -2.22 5.69 7.38
C TYR A 58 -2.04 5.07 8.77
N LEU A 59 -0.84 4.60 9.09
CA LEU A 59 -0.55 3.99 10.39
C LEU A 59 -0.75 4.98 11.54
N LEU A 60 -0.45 6.26 11.31
CA LEU A 60 -0.63 7.31 12.32
C LEU A 60 -2.07 7.82 12.44
N GLY A 61 -2.97 7.37 11.58
CA GLY A 61 -4.35 7.84 11.60
C GLY A 61 -4.59 9.19 10.94
N ARG A 62 -3.64 9.67 10.17
CA ARG A 62 -3.75 10.96 9.46
C ARG A 62 -4.56 10.87 8.18
N THR A 63 -4.70 9.68 7.64
CA THR A 63 -5.47 9.41 6.44
C THR A 63 -6.11 8.04 6.54
N ASP A 64 -7.24 7.86 5.86
CA ASP A 64 -7.88 6.56 5.71
C ASP A 64 -7.46 5.85 4.42
N ASN A 65 -6.63 6.49 3.61
CA ASN A 65 -6.12 5.89 2.38
C ASN A 65 -4.97 4.94 2.72
N ARG A 66 -5.20 3.65 2.55
CA ARG A 66 -4.25 2.58 2.88
C ARG A 66 -3.18 2.36 1.83
N MET A 67 -3.36 2.90 0.64
CA MET A 67 -2.49 2.60 -0.49
C MET A 67 -1.18 3.35 -0.38
N ALA A 68 -0.06 2.63 -0.48
CA ALA A 68 1.23 3.26 -0.64
C ALA A 68 1.30 3.82 -2.06
N ILE A 69 1.13 5.13 -2.16
CA ILE A 69 1.20 5.83 -3.44
C ILE A 69 2.55 6.51 -3.52
N THR A 70 3.33 6.17 -4.54
CA THR A 70 4.65 6.77 -4.76
C THR A 70 4.54 8.18 -5.34
N SER A 71 3.35 8.58 -5.77
CA SER A 71 3.02 9.93 -6.19
C SER A 71 1.70 10.34 -5.57
N ASP A 72 1.48 11.63 -5.41
CA ASP A 72 0.25 12.18 -4.85
C ASP A 72 -0.95 12.03 -5.78
N LYS A 73 -0.77 11.37 -6.91
CA LYS A 73 -1.81 11.27 -7.94
C LYS A 73 -2.08 9.83 -8.29
N THR A 74 -3.33 9.45 -8.18
CA THR A 74 -3.83 8.24 -8.82
C THR A 74 -3.89 8.50 -10.32
N VAL A 75 -3.20 7.68 -11.11
CA VAL A 75 -3.20 7.83 -12.56
C VAL A 75 -4.37 7.04 -13.14
N ASP A 76 -5.27 7.76 -13.80
CA ASP A 76 -6.34 7.14 -14.57
C ASP A 76 -5.80 6.83 -15.97
N ILE A 77 -5.77 5.56 -16.35
CA ILE A 77 -5.23 5.13 -17.63
C ILE A 77 -6.08 5.63 -18.82
N SER A 78 -7.31 6.08 -18.58
CA SER A 78 -8.13 6.67 -19.62
C SER A 78 -7.82 8.16 -19.85
N ASP A 79 -7.02 8.78 -18.98
CA ASP A 79 -6.63 10.18 -19.09
C ASP A 79 -5.54 10.33 -20.16
N SER A 80 -5.90 10.91 -21.30
CA SER A 80 -4.98 11.10 -22.42
C SER A 80 -3.91 12.15 -22.17
N SER A 81 -4.05 12.98 -21.12
CA SER A 81 -3.03 13.98 -20.76
C SER A 81 -1.83 13.40 -20.02
N VAL A 82 -1.94 12.14 -19.58
CA VAL A 82 -0.88 11.48 -18.81
C VAL A 82 -0.18 10.46 -19.70
N ALA A 83 1.16 10.53 -19.75
CA ALA A 83 1.96 9.53 -20.43
C ALA A 83 2.04 8.26 -19.58
N LEU A 84 1.79 7.10 -20.19
CA LEU A 84 1.94 5.80 -19.56
C LEU A 84 3.20 5.12 -20.09
N SER A 85 3.92 4.43 -19.22
CA SER A 85 5.10 3.68 -19.60
C SER A 85 5.05 2.26 -19.05
N PHE A 86 5.66 1.34 -19.79
CA PHE A 86 5.83 -0.03 -19.36
C PHE A 86 7.23 -0.47 -19.78
N ASN A 87 8.03 -0.93 -18.83
CA ASN A 87 9.44 -1.29 -19.03
C ASN A 87 10.23 -0.16 -19.73
N ASN A 88 10.04 1.08 -19.26
CA ASN A 88 10.67 2.29 -19.81
C ASN A 88 10.23 2.64 -21.24
N HIS A 89 9.17 2.01 -21.73
CA HIS A 89 8.61 2.30 -23.05
C HIS A 89 7.30 3.08 -22.89
N ILE A 90 7.26 4.29 -23.45
CA ILE A 90 6.05 5.13 -23.42
C ILE A 90 5.00 4.54 -24.36
N LEU A 91 3.82 4.28 -23.84
CA LEU A 91 2.72 3.71 -24.63
C LEU A 91 2.18 4.72 -25.62
N THR A 92 1.91 4.26 -26.85
CA THR A 92 1.22 5.06 -27.83
C THR A 92 -0.26 5.17 -27.48
N ASN A 93 -0.98 6.13 -28.11
CA ASN A 93 -2.42 6.27 -27.89
C ASN A 93 -3.18 4.98 -28.23
N ARG A 94 -2.78 4.28 -29.27
CA ARG A 94 -3.37 2.99 -29.65
C ARG A 94 -3.14 1.95 -28.56
N GLN A 95 -1.92 1.85 -28.04
CA GLN A 95 -1.58 0.89 -26.97
C GLN A 95 -2.36 1.19 -25.70
N ARG A 96 -2.52 2.46 -25.34
CA ARG A 96 -3.33 2.86 -24.18
C ARG A 96 -4.79 2.48 -24.36
N SER A 97 -5.34 2.69 -25.55
CA SER A 97 -6.70 2.33 -25.86
C SER A 97 -6.92 0.82 -25.77
N ASP A 98 -6.01 0.03 -26.34
CA ASP A 98 -6.05 -1.44 -26.27
C ASP A 98 -5.98 -1.92 -24.83
N LEU A 99 -5.11 -1.33 -24.01
CA LEU A 99 -4.98 -1.66 -22.58
C LEU A 99 -6.28 -1.36 -21.84
N SER A 100 -6.90 -0.22 -22.10
CA SER A 100 -8.15 0.19 -21.45
C SER A 100 -9.29 -0.80 -21.78
N VAL A 101 -9.38 -1.22 -23.03
CA VAL A 101 -10.37 -2.22 -23.46
C VAL A 101 -10.13 -3.56 -22.75
N TYR A 102 -8.87 -3.98 -22.67
CA TYR A 102 -8.52 -5.24 -22.02
C TYR A 102 -8.91 -5.23 -20.54
N ILE A 103 -8.56 -4.16 -19.82
CA ILE A 103 -8.88 -4.02 -18.40
C ILE A 103 -10.40 -3.99 -18.20
N LYS A 104 -11.13 -3.24 -19.02
CA LYS A 104 -12.58 -3.17 -18.95
C LYS A 104 -13.20 -4.56 -19.14
N THR A 105 -12.73 -5.32 -20.12
CA THR A 105 -13.20 -6.67 -20.36
C THR A 105 -12.95 -7.58 -19.16
N MET A 106 -11.77 -7.51 -18.55
CA MET A 106 -11.45 -8.28 -17.36
C MET A 106 -12.38 -7.96 -16.20
N LEU A 107 -12.68 -6.67 -15.98
CA LEU A 107 -13.57 -6.25 -14.91
C LEU A 107 -15.01 -6.73 -15.13
N GLU A 108 -15.48 -6.71 -16.38
CA GLU A 108 -16.84 -7.14 -16.74
C GLU A 108 -17.02 -8.66 -16.65
N THR A 109 -15.96 -9.43 -16.84
CA THR A 109 -16.02 -10.89 -16.83
C THR A 109 -15.62 -11.53 -15.51
N ASN A 110 -15.27 -10.74 -14.50
CA ASN A 110 -14.81 -11.24 -13.20
C ASN A 110 -13.64 -12.24 -13.30
N TYR A 111 -12.66 -11.89 -14.06
CA TYR A 111 -11.52 -12.76 -14.36
C TYR A 111 -10.43 -12.75 -13.27
N TRP A 112 -10.81 -12.50 -12.04
CA TRP A 112 -9.89 -12.38 -10.91
C TRP A 112 -9.79 -13.66 -10.12
#